data_ebcdd9fd2c562f7c7243489ad688321a
#
_entry.id   ebcdd9fd2c562f7c7243489ad688321a
#
_cell.length_a   1.000
_cell.length_b   1.000
_cell.length_c   1.000
_cell.angle_alpha   90.00
_cell.angle_beta   90.00
_cell.angle_gamma   90.00
#
_symmetry.space_group_name_H-M   'P 1'
#
loop_
_entity.id
_entity.type
_entity.pdbx_description
1 polymer ?
#
loop_
_entity_poly.entity_id
_entity_poly.type
_entity_poly.pdbx_seq_one_letter_code
_entity_poly.pdbx_strand_id
1 'polypeptide(L)'
;MGARCPGDGSGDAFDEVFDEAVTQMCTGPTIELGCGPGRLVARLIQRGIPALGIDRSATAIQLAGRGGAPALLGDVFEPLPGTGLWQTVLLVDGNVGLGGDPRRILGRAFELLARGGRCIAEFDAEAIGICSRWVRLEAAGEVGPWFRWASVGVDAAAALAAQVGLTLTSVSLVGGRVIADLTAR
;
A
#
# COMPACT_ATOMS: atom_id res chain seq x y z
N MET A 1 -9.92 -16.37 -8.69
CA MET A 1 -9.55 -16.75 -7.32
C MET A 1 -9.87 -15.55 -6.44
N GLY A 2 -10.75 -15.72 -5.47
CA GLY A 2 -11.55 -14.66 -4.91
C GLY A 2 -10.80 -13.71 -4.00
N ALA A 3 -11.10 -12.42 -4.13
CA ALA A 3 -10.92 -11.46 -3.07
C ALA A 3 -11.62 -12.00 -1.81
N ARG A 4 -10.94 -12.04 -0.67
CA ARG A 4 -11.52 -12.46 0.60
C ARG A 4 -12.72 -11.58 0.91
N CYS A 5 -13.87 -12.21 1.15
CA CYS A 5 -15.02 -11.54 1.72
C CYS A 5 -14.76 -11.29 3.21
N PRO A 6 -15.11 -10.12 3.77
CA PRO A 6 -15.06 -9.88 5.21
C PRO A 6 -16.18 -10.68 5.88
N GLY A 7 -15.83 -11.51 6.88
CA GLY A 7 -16.87 -12.15 7.70
C GLY A 7 -16.54 -13.47 8.36
N ASP A 8 -15.41 -13.55 9.08
CA ASP A 8 -15.31 -14.35 10.27
C ASP A 8 -14.29 -13.72 11.22
N GLY A 9 -14.55 -13.72 12.52
CA GLY A 9 -13.74 -13.01 13.52
C GLY A 9 -12.28 -13.49 13.66
N SER A 10 -11.79 -14.36 12.78
CA SER A 10 -10.39 -14.75 12.68
C SER A 10 -9.59 -13.78 11.79
N GLY A 11 -10.23 -13.12 10.82
CA GLY A 11 -9.62 -12.12 9.96
C GLY A 11 -9.13 -10.89 10.74
N ASP A 12 -9.95 -10.42 11.67
CA ASP A 12 -9.67 -9.18 12.42
C ASP A 12 -8.40 -9.28 13.28
N ALA A 13 -8.13 -10.43 13.92
CA ALA A 13 -6.96 -10.61 14.78
C ALA A 13 -5.64 -10.70 13.96
N PHE A 14 -5.66 -11.34 12.80
CA PHE A 14 -4.49 -11.42 11.90
C PHE A 14 -4.19 -10.06 11.26
N ASP A 15 -5.23 -9.32 10.86
CA ASP A 15 -5.08 -7.98 10.33
C ASP A 15 -4.56 -7.01 11.40
N GLU A 16 -4.96 -7.17 12.67
CA GLU A 16 -4.44 -6.36 13.77
C GLU A 16 -2.95 -6.57 14.03
N VAL A 17 -2.46 -7.82 14.03
CA VAL A 17 -1.04 -8.16 14.15
C VAL A 17 -0.24 -7.59 12.97
N PHE A 18 -0.77 -7.71 11.77
CA PHE A 18 -0.15 -7.18 10.57
C PHE A 18 -0.04 -5.65 10.64
N ASP A 19 -1.13 -4.96 10.96
CA ASP A 19 -1.19 -3.51 11.05
C ASP A 19 -0.22 -2.95 12.09
N GLU A 20 -0.16 -3.60 13.26
CA GLU A 20 0.78 -3.22 14.32
C GLU A 20 2.22 -3.33 13.83
N ALA A 21 2.59 -4.46 13.21
CA ALA A 21 3.93 -4.67 12.72
C ALA A 21 4.30 -3.70 11.60
N VAL A 22 3.42 -3.48 10.62
CA VAL A 22 3.67 -2.53 9.52
C VAL A 22 3.83 -1.11 10.04
N THR A 23 2.97 -0.67 10.98
CA THR A 23 3.09 0.67 11.55
C THR A 23 4.33 0.84 12.43
N GLN A 24 4.86 -0.23 13.05
CA GLN A 24 6.15 -0.21 13.74
C GLN A 24 7.35 -0.04 12.79
N MET A 25 7.23 -0.50 11.55
CA MET A 25 8.27 -0.29 10.53
C MET A 25 8.32 1.15 10.00
N CYS A 26 7.25 1.93 10.19
CA CYS A 26 7.16 3.31 9.71
C CYS A 26 8.03 4.25 10.55
N THR A 27 8.77 5.13 9.87
CA THR A 27 9.60 6.15 10.49
C THR A 27 9.22 7.52 9.96
N GLY A 28 8.89 8.49 10.87
CA GLY A 28 8.55 9.86 10.50
C GLY A 28 7.31 10.00 9.62
N PRO A 29 7.15 11.12 8.90
CA PRO A 29 5.98 11.37 8.06
C PRO A 29 5.76 10.27 7.03
N THR A 30 4.55 9.70 7.03
CA THR A 30 4.18 8.53 6.26
C THR A 30 3.03 8.83 5.29
N ILE A 31 3.14 8.39 4.04
CA ILE A 31 2.04 8.43 3.08
C ILE A 31 1.65 7.01 2.65
N GLU A 32 0.36 6.71 2.63
CA GLU A 32 -0.19 5.43 2.17
C GLU A 32 -0.89 5.61 0.82
N LEU A 33 -0.46 4.87 -0.18
CA LEU A 33 -1.01 4.89 -1.53
C LEU A 33 -2.04 3.77 -1.69
N GLY A 34 -3.32 4.14 -1.87
CA GLY A 34 -4.45 3.23 -1.84
C GLY A 34 -4.89 2.90 -0.41
N CYS A 35 -5.10 3.93 0.42
CA CYS A 35 -5.34 3.74 1.85
C CYS A 35 -6.70 3.11 2.20
N GLY A 36 -7.63 3.00 1.25
CA GLY A 36 -8.98 2.55 1.54
C GLY A 36 -9.63 3.36 2.67
N PRO A 37 -10.27 2.70 3.67
CA PRO A 37 -10.87 3.38 4.82
C PRO A 37 -9.86 3.91 5.84
N GLY A 38 -8.54 3.84 5.57
CA GLY A 38 -7.50 4.52 6.33
C GLY A 38 -7.12 3.85 7.65
N ARG A 39 -7.27 2.52 7.79
CA ARG A 39 -6.96 1.80 9.05
C ARG A 39 -5.50 1.99 9.51
N LEU A 40 -4.52 1.91 8.61
CA LEU A 40 -3.11 2.12 8.93
C LEU A 40 -2.81 3.59 9.21
N VAL A 41 -3.38 4.51 8.41
CA VAL A 41 -3.24 5.95 8.63
C VAL A 41 -3.76 6.35 10.02
N ALA A 42 -4.96 5.87 10.42
CA ALA A 42 -5.52 6.14 11.74
C ALA A 42 -4.61 5.62 12.86
N ARG A 43 -4.07 4.40 12.70
CA ARG A 43 -3.15 3.79 13.68
C ARG A 43 -1.83 4.58 13.79
N LEU A 44 -1.28 5.06 12.67
CA LEU A 44 -0.08 5.91 12.68
C LEU A 44 -0.33 7.23 13.43
N ILE A 45 -1.46 7.88 13.17
CA ILE A 45 -1.86 9.11 13.88
C ILE A 45 -2.00 8.86 15.39
N GLN A 46 -2.62 7.76 15.81
CA GLN A 46 -2.73 7.38 17.22
C GLN A 46 -1.36 7.16 17.88
N ARG A 47 -0.36 6.73 17.12
CA ARG A 47 1.04 6.60 17.55
C ARG A 47 1.84 7.90 17.51
N GLY A 48 1.21 9.02 17.13
CA GLY A 48 1.87 10.31 17.00
C GLY A 48 2.74 10.47 15.75
N ILE A 49 2.60 9.58 14.77
CA ILE A 49 3.31 9.65 13.49
C ILE A 49 2.46 10.42 12.50
N PRO A 50 2.92 11.55 11.93
CA PRO A 50 2.18 12.25 10.88
C PRO A 50 1.95 11.33 9.68
N ALA A 51 0.69 11.17 9.28
CA ALA A 51 0.34 10.27 8.19
C ALA A 51 -0.75 10.87 7.30
N LEU A 52 -0.73 10.48 6.02
CA LEU A 52 -1.72 10.87 5.01
C LEU A 52 -2.04 9.68 4.12
N GLY A 53 -3.33 9.39 3.93
CA GLY A 53 -3.79 8.41 2.97
C GLY A 53 -4.19 9.04 1.64
N ILE A 54 -4.00 8.32 0.55
CA ILE A 54 -4.52 8.69 -0.78
C ILE A 54 -5.36 7.54 -1.30
N ASP A 55 -6.59 7.83 -1.72
CA ASP A 55 -7.45 6.83 -2.37
C ASP A 55 -8.35 7.50 -3.43
N ARG A 56 -8.69 6.76 -4.47
CA ARG A 56 -9.59 7.21 -5.54
C ARG A 56 -11.08 7.00 -5.23
N SER A 57 -11.39 6.27 -4.18
CA SER A 57 -12.76 5.98 -3.74
C SER A 57 -13.26 7.05 -2.79
N ALA A 58 -14.26 7.85 -3.23
CA ALA A 58 -14.90 8.83 -2.37
C ALA A 58 -15.52 8.19 -1.11
N THR A 59 -16.07 6.99 -1.24
CA THR A 59 -16.62 6.23 -0.11
C THR A 59 -15.53 5.85 0.90
N ALA A 60 -14.38 5.39 0.43
CA ALA A 60 -13.24 5.06 1.27
C ALA A 60 -12.75 6.31 2.05
N ILE A 61 -12.60 7.44 1.37
CA ILE A 61 -12.20 8.71 1.99
C ILE A 61 -13.20 9.20 3.05
N GLN A 62 -14.51 9.05 2.80
CA GLN A 62 -15.51 9.38 3.82
C GLN A 62 -15.40 8.48 5.07
N LEU A 63 -15.14 7.19 4.87
CA LEU A 63 -14.92 6.24 5.97
C LEU A 63 -13.63 6.58 6.74
N ALA A 64 -12.55 6.89 6.03
CA ALA A 64 -11.28 7.33 6.63
C ALA A 64 -11.49 8.56 7.53
N GLY A 65 -12.19 9.57 7.05
CA GLY A 65 -12.49 10.79 7.82
C GLY A 65 -13.29 10.49 9.09
N ARG A 66 -14.28 9.56 9.03
CA ARG A 66 -15.03 9.13 10.22
C ARG A 66 -14.16 8.37 11.22
N GLY A 67 -13.17 7.62 10.73
CA GLY A 67 -12.19 6.90 11.54
C GLY A 67 -11.04 7.77 12.07
N GLY A 68 -11.03 9.08 11.79
CA GLY A 68 -9.98 10.00 12.21
C GLY A 68 -8.68 9.88 11.41
N ALA A 69 -8.71 9.24 10.26
CA ALA A 69 -7.57 9.11 9.36
C ALA A 69 -7.52 10.29 8.37
N PRO A 70 -6.48 11.14 8.38
CA PRO A 70 -6.27 12.13 7.33
C PRO A 70 -6.11 11.43 5.98
N ALA A 71 -7.00 11.73 5.03
CA ALA A 71 -6.96 11.13 3.70
C ALA A 71 -7.45 12.10 2.63
N LEU A 72 -6.90 12.01 1.42
CA LEU A 72 -7.26 12.80 0.26
C LEU A 72 -7.83 11.91 -0.85
N LEU A 73 -8.93 12.38 -1.44
CA LEU A 73 -9.46 11.81 -2.66
C LEU A 73 -8.54 12.18 -3.82
N GLY A 74 -7.94 11.20 -4.48
CA GLY A 74 -7.04 11.45 -5.59
C GLY A 74 -6.52 10.18 -6.27
N ASP A 75 -5.94 10.37 -7.45
CA ASP A 75 -5.17 9.33 -8.13
C ASP A 75 -3.72 9.38 -7.63
N VAL A 76 -3.19 8.24 -7.23
CA VAL A 76 -1.79 8.13 -6.74
C VAL A 76 -0.76 8.50 -7.81
N PHE A 77 -1.15 8.49 -9.08
CA PHE A 77 -0.29 8.85 -10.22
C PHE A 77 -0.33 10.34 -10.60
N GLU A 78 -1.24 11.12 -9.98
CA GLU A 78 -1.32 12.56 -10.15
C GLU A 78 -0.45 13.30 -9.11
N PRO A 79 -0.22 14.62 -9.22
CA PRO A 79 0.52 15.38 -8.24
C PRO A 79 -0.03 15.23 -6.82
N LEU A 80 0.81 14.84 -5.88
CA LEU A 80 0.48 14.64 -4.47
C LEU A 80 1.27 15.61 -3.58
N PRO A 81 0.73 15.97 -2.40
CA PRO A 81 1.44 16.85 -1.48
C PRO A 81 2.70 16.20 -0.92
N GLY A 82 3.71 17.00 -0.62
CA GLY A 82 4.91 16.54 0.06
C GLY A 82 5.83 15.66 -0.78
N THR A 83 5.82 15.77 -2.11
CA THR A 83 6.76 15.06 -2.98
C THR A 83 8.20 15.31 -2.52
N GLY A 84 8.97 14.22 -2.31
CA GLY A 84 10.36 14.28 -1.82
C GLY A 84 10.49 14.54 -0.30
N LEU A 85 9.39 14.52 0.48
CA LEU A 85 9.41 14.85 1.91
C LEU A 85 8.98 13.69 2.82
N TRP A 86 8.45 12.62 2.26
CA TRP A 86 7.94 11.49 3.06
C TRP A 86 9.08 10.56 3.50
N GLN A 87 9.13 10.26 4.79
CA GLN A 87 10.12 9.29 5.32
C GLN A 87 9.70 7.85 5.05
N THR A 88 8.38 7.61 4.98
CA THR A 88 7.83 6.29 4.65
C THR A 88 6.72 6.42 3.61
N VAL A 89 6.75 5.54 2.61
CA VAL A 89 5.62 5.28 1.70
C VAL A 89 5.12 3.87 1.96
N LEU A 90 3.80 3.70 2.15
CA LEU A 90 3.15 2.41 2.31
C LEU A 90 2.46 1.98 1.01
N LEU A 91 2.72 0.74 0.60
CA LEU A 91 2.08 0.03 -0.50
C LEU A 91 1.65 -1.36 0.00
N VAL A 92 0.60 -1.43 0.79
CA VAL A 92 0.08 -2.67 1.38
C VAL A 92 -1.26 -3.08 0.74
N ASP A 93 -1.82 -4.22 1.15
CA ASP A 93 -3.06 -4.78 0.57
C ASP A 93 -2.96 -5.02 -0.95
N GLY A 94 -1.76 -5.41 -1.41
CA GLY A 94 -1.49 -5.65 -2.82
C GLY A 94 -1.31 -4.38 -3.67
N ASN A 95 -1.19 -3.20 -3.06
CA ASN A 95 -1.11 -1.90 -3.75
C ASN A 95 0.13 -1.72 -4.62
N VAL A 96 1.13 -2.59 -4.52
CA VAL A 96 2.21 -2.71 -5.54
C VAL A 96 1.62 -3.01 -6.92
N GLY A 97 0.41 -3.59 -6.98
CA GLY A 97 -0.32 -3.87 -8.22
C GLY A 97 -1.16 -2.74 -8.79
N LEU A 98 -1.24 -1.58 -8.14
CA LEU A 98 -2.05 -0.43 -8.58
C LEU A 98 -1.74 -0.01 -10.02
N GLY A 99 -2.79 0.21 -10.80
CA GLY A 99 -2.69 0.57 -12.21
C GLY A 99 -2.19 -0.55 -13.13
N GLY A 100 -1.90 -1.76 -12.59
CA GLY A 100 -1.38 -2.91 -13.34
C GLY A 100 0.07 -2.74 -13.79
N ASP A 101 0.79 -1.76 -13.23
CA ASP A 101 2.18 -1.45 -13.55
C ASP A 101 2.99 -1.25 -12.25
N PRO A 102 3.58 -2.32 -11.71
CA PRO A 102 4.37 -2.27 -10.48
C PRO A 102 5.58 -1.33 -10.54
N ARG A 103 6.19 -1.19 -11.72
CA ARG A 103 7.29 -0.26 -11.90
C ARG A 103 6.82 1.19 -11.73
N ARG A 104 5.67 1.53 -12.32
CA ARG A 104 5.12 2.88 -12.24
C ARG A 104 4.77 3.27 -10.79
N ILE A 105 4.13 2.38 -10.03
CA ILE A 105 3.76 2.70 -8.64
C ILE A 105 4.98 2.76 -7.72
N LEU A 106 5.97 1.90 -7.89
CA LEU A 106 7.23 1.99 -7.13
C LEU A 106 8.05 3.23 -7.52
N GLY A 107 8.04 3.63 -8.80
CA GLY A 107 8.62 4.90 -9.24
C GLY A 107 7.93 6.10 -8.58
N ARG A 108 6.60 6.03 -8.45
CA ARG A 108 5.84 7.05 -7.73
C ARG A 108 6.19 7.09 -6.24
N ALA A 109 6.34 5.93 -5.60
CA ALA A 109 6.80 5.85 -4.22
C ALA A 109 8.20 6.49 -4.07
N PHE A 110 9.13 6.20 -4.98
CA PHE A 110 10.46 6.81 -4.97
C PHE A 110 10.43 8.34 -5.07
N GLU A 111 9.60 8.90 -5.96
CA GLU A 111 9.43 10.36 -6.10
C GLU A 111 8.91 11.04 -4.82
N LEU A 112 8.05 10.37 -4.08
CA LEU A 112 7.46 10.88 -2.84
C LEU A 112 8.44 10.82 -1.67
N LEU A 113 9.39 9.90 -1.69
CA LEU A 113 10.33 9.67 -0.59
C LEU A 113 11.34 10.82 -0.44
N ALA A 114 11.59 11.18 0.79
CA ALA A 114 12.77 11.96 1.16
C ALA A 114 14.04 11.14 0.94
N ARG A 115 15.18 11.80 0.85
CA ARG A 115 16.47 11.12 0.76
C ARG A 115 16.67 10.21 1.98
N GLY A 116 16.99 8.94 1.74
CA GLY A 116 17.11 7.93 2.80
C GLY A 116 15.78 7.43 3.35
N GLY A 117 14.66 7.86 2.78
CA GLY A 117 13.33 7.34 3.11
C GLY A 117 13.13 5.91 2.58
N ARG A 118 12.05 5.27 3.02
CA ARG A 118 11.75 3.87 2.69
C ARG A 118 10.35 3.66 2.16
N CYS A 119 10.18 2.70 1.28
CA CYS A 119 8.89 2.16 0.87
C CYS A 119 8.70 0.80 1.52
N ILE A 120 7.66 0.66 2.32
CA ILE A 120 7.21 -0.61 2.91
C ILE A 120 6.14 -1.16 1.98
N ALA A 121 6.46 -2.24 1.29
CA ALA A 121 5.63 -2.75 0.21
C ALA A 121 5.26 -4.23 0.44
N GLU A 122 3.98 -4.55 0.28
CA GLU A 122 3.51 -5.92 0.35
C GLU A 122 3.55 -6.58 -1.02
N PHE A 123 4.15 -7.77 -1.06
CA PHE A 123 4.20 -8.63 -2.22
C PHE A 123 3.37 -9.90 -2.01
N ASP A 124 2.92 -10.49 -3.09
CA ASP A 124 2.16 -11.74 -3.06
C ASP A 124 3.12 -12.91 -2.78
N ALA A 125 2.82 -13.68 -1.72
CA ALA A 125 3.63 -14.82 -1.30
C ALA A 125 3.54 -16.02 -2.27
N GLU A 126 2.44 -16.12 -3.00
CA GLU A 126 2.14 -17.27 -3.88
C GLU A 126 2.39 -16.95 -5.36
N ALA A 127 2.44 -15.67 -5.73
CA ALA A 127 2.71 -15.28 -7.10
C ALA A 127 4.19 -15.46 -7.46
N ILE A 128 4.45 -15.73 -8.74
CA ILE A 128 5.80 -15.75 -9.33
C ILE A 128 5.84 -14.66 -10.40
N GLY A 129 6.85 -13.79 -10.32
CA GLY A 129 7.02 -12.68 -11.26
C GLY A 129 5.89 -11.66 -11.18
N ILE A 130 5.46 -11.15 -12.32
CA ILE A 130 4.44 -10.11 -12.46
C ILE A 130 3.33 -10.59 -13.38
N CYS A 131 2.08 -10.55 -12.90
CA CYS A 131 0.91 -10.88 -13.69
C CYS A 131 -0.09 -9.72 -13.67
N SER A 132 -0.18 -8.94 -14.77
CA SER A 132 -1.13 -7.84 -14.92
C SER A 132 -2.40 -8.29 -15.63
N ARG A 133 -3.57 -7.90 -15.08
CA ARG A 133 -4.88 -8.27 -15.58
C ARG A 133 -5.89 -7.15 -15.41
N TRP A 134 -7.01 -7.24 -16.13
CA TRP A 134 -8.18 -6.45 -15.85
C TRP A 134 -8.97 -7.11 -14.72
N VAL A 135 -9.38 -6.32 -13.74
CA VAL A 135 -10.21 -6.73 -12.60
C VAL A 135 -11.33 -5.73 -12.38
N ARG A 136 -12.38 -6.14 -11.68
CA ARG A 136 -13.43 -5.26 -11.18
C ARG A 136 -13.83 -5.69 -9.78
N LEU A 137 -14.32 -4.77 -8.98
CA LEU A 137 -14.91 -5.07 -7.68
C LEU A 137 -16.40 -5.38 -7.86
N GLU A 138 -16.86 -6.40 -7.16
CA GLU A 138 -18.27 -6.76 -7.07
C GLU A 138 -18.62 -6.88 -5.59
N ALA A 139 -19.55 -6.08 -5.12
CA ALA A 139 -19.99 -6.09 -3.71
C ALA A 139 -21.48 -5.77 -3.62
N ALA A 140 -22.19 -6.51 -2.78
CA ALA A 140 -23.62 -6.30 -2.48
C ALA A 140 -24.54 -6.16 -3.73
N GLY A 141 -24.21 -6.88 -4.81
CA GLY A 141 -24.94 -6.83 -6.07
C GLY A 141 -24.59 -5.66 -7.00
N GLU A 142 -23.68 -4.80 -6.60
CA GLU A 142 -23.13 -3.74 -7.44
C GLU A 142 -21.84 -4.21 -8.12
N VAL A 143 -21.67 -3.81 -9.37
CA VAL A 143 -20.51 -4.14 -10.20
C VAL A 143 -19.77 -2.86 -10.55
N GLY A 144 -18.53 -2.74 -10.07
CA GLY A 144 -17.69 -1.60 -10.36
C GLY A 144 -17.09 -1.60 -11.79
N PRO A 145 -16.45 -0.52 -12.20
CA PRO A 145 -15.75 -0.45 -13.46
C PRO A 145 -14.52 -1.38 -13.49
N TRP A 146 -14.14 -1.77 -14.71
CA TRP A 146 -12.90 -2.51 -14.92
C TRP A 146 -11.69 -1.59 -14.72
N PHE A 147 -10.66 -2.12 -14.04
CA PHE A 147 -9.37 -1.45 -13.87
C PHE A 147 -8.20 -2.43 -13.96
N ARG A 148 -7.02 -1.89 -14.20
CA ARG A 148 -5.78 -2.68 -14.28
C ARG A 148 -5.24 -2.95 -12.89
N TRP A 149 -4.84 -4.20 -12.65
CA TRP A 149 -4.22 -4.65 -11.41
C TRP A 149 -3.12 -5.66 -11.70
N ALA A 150 -2.04 -5.66 -10.92
CA ALA A 150 -1.02 -6.68 -11.01
C ALA A 150 -0.91 -7.49 -9.70
N SER A 151 -0.75 -8.81 -9.81
CA SER A 151 -0.17 -9.62 -8.75
C SER A 151 1.34 -9.64 -8.95
N VAL A 152 2.10 -9.43 -7.87
CA VAL A 152 3.55 -9.28 -7.93
C VAL A 152 4.19 -10.19 -6.89
N GLY A 153 4.90 -11.21 -7.34
CA GLY A 153 5.66 -12.10 -6.47
C GLY A 153 6.87 -11.40 -5.84
N VAL A 154 7.23 -11.83 -4.66
CA VAL A 154 8.40 -11.28 -3.94
C VAL A 154 9.73 -11.51 -4.69
N ASP A 155 9.80 -12.52 -5.54
CA ASP A 155 10.93 -12.82 -6.42
C ASP A 155 11.23 -11.66 -7.40
N ALA A 156 10.23 -10.86 -7.76
CA ALA A 156 10.40 -9.68 -8.61
C ALA A 156 10.82 -8.41 -7.84
N ALA A 157 10.74 -8.39 -6.51
CA ALA A 157 10.89 -7.19 -5.69
C ALA A 157 12.24 -6.48 -5.92
N ALA A 158 13.35 -7.21 -5.87
CA ALA A 158 14.69 -6.63 -6.01
C ALA A 158 14.91 -6.00 -7.38
N ALA A 159 14.47 -6.68 -8.44
CA ALA A 159 14.62 -6.21 -9.81
C ALA A 159 13.75 -4.96 -10.08
N LEU A 160 12.50 -4.95 -9.60
CA LEU A 160 11.60 -3.80 -9.69
C LEU A 160 12.14 -2.58 -8.93
N ALA A 161 12.60 -2.79 -7.69
CA ALA A 161 13.19 -1.73 -6.87
C ALA A 161 14.38 -1.07 -7.56
N ALA A 162 15.31 -1.87 -8.09
CA ALA A 162 16.50 -1.36 -8.77
C ALA A 162 16.16 -0.53 -10.02
N GLN A 163 15.10 -0.84 -10.74
CA GLN A 163 14.67 -0.10 -11.93
C GLN A 163 14.20 1.34 -11.64
N VAL A 164 13.82 1.62 -10.39
CA VAL A 164 13.26 2.92 -9.98
C VAL A 164 14.14 3.67 -8.97
N GLY A 165 15.36 3.19 -8.70
CA GLY A 165 16.28 3.83 -7.75
C GLY A 165 16.08 3.44 -6.29
N LEU A 166 15.27 2.40 -6.02
CA LEU A 166 15.12 1.80 -4.70
C LEU A 166 16.06 0.59 -4.56
N THR A 167 16.38 0.25 -3.32
CA THR A 167 17.15 -0.95 -2.98
C THR A 167 16.36 -1.81 -2.00
N LEU A 168 16.15 -3.09 -2.32
CA LEU A 168 15.60 -4.06 -1.39
C LEU A 168 16.58 -4.29 -0.23
N THR A 169 16.17 -3.96 0.98
CA THR A 169 17.00 -4.09 2.20
C THR A 169 16.61 -5.29 3.05
N SER A 170 15.33 -5.62 3.11
CA SER A 170 14.86 -6.81 3.83
C SER A 170 13.53 -7.31 3.28
N VAL A 171 13.24 -8.58 3.55
CA VAL A 171 11.94 -9.22 3.36
C VAL A 171 11.53 -9.88 4.65
N SER A 172 10.31 -9.65 5.10
CA SER A 172 9.76 -10.19 6.34
C SER A 172 8.41 -10.85 6.10
N LEU A 173 8.12 -11.92 6.83
CA LEU A 173 6.81 -12.54 6.88
C LEU A 173 6.07 -12.04 8.12
N VAL A 174 4.98 -11.34 7.93
CA VAL A 174 4.18 -10.71 8.99
C VAL A 174 2.74 -11.13 8.85
N GLY A 175 2.18 -11.85 9.82
CA GLY A 175 0.81 -12.34 9.76
C GLY A 175 0.49 -13.18 8.51
N GLY A 176 1.48 -13.92 7.99
CA GLY A 176 1.35 -14.70 6.75
C GLY A 176 1.45 -13.87 5.46
N ARG A 177 1.75 -12.57 5.55
CA ARG A 177 1.89 -11.63 4.42
C ARG A 177 3.36 -11.25 4.23
N VAL A 178 3.81 -11.12 3.00
CA VAL A 178 5.21 -10.83 2.66
C VAL A 178 5.41 -9.33 2.50
N ILE A 179 6.25 -8.75 3.35
CA ILE A 179 6.59 -7.32 3.33
C ILE A 179 8.06 -7.16 2.91
N ALA A 180 8.29 -6.30 1.94
CA ALA A 180 9.62 -5.85 1.54
C ALA A 180 9.86 -4.41 2.02
N ASP A 181 11.06 -4.17 2.53
CA ASP A 181 11.58 -2.83 2.86
C ASP A 181 12.49 -2.39 1.71
N LEU A 182 12.11 -1.29 1.05
CA LEU A 182 12.80 -0.74 -0.12
C LEU A 182 13.30 0.67 0.23
N THR A 183 14.60 0.90 0.20
CA THR A 183 15.20 2.18 0.63
C THR A 183 15.62 3.03 -0.56
N ALA A 184 15.28 4.34 -0.52
CA ALA A 184 15.77 5.33 -1.44
C ALA A 184 17.22 5.74 -1.09
N ARG A 185 18.13 5.73 -2.06
CA ARG A 185 19.52 6.14 -1.87
C ARG A 185 19.72 7.64 -2.07
#